data_9adedc5084aa209307b51da92c361091
#
_entry.id   9adedc5084aa209307b51da92c361091
#
_cell.length_a   1.000
_cell.length_b   1.000
_cell.length_c   1.000
_cell.angle_alpha   90.00
_cell.angle_beta   90.00
_cell.angle_gamma   90.00
#
_symmetry.space_group_name_H-M   'P 1'
#
loop_
_entity.id
_entity.type
_entity.pdbx_description
1 polymer ?
#
loop_
_entity_poly.entity_id
_entity_poly.type
_entity_poly.pdbx_seq_one_letter_code
_entity_poly.pdbx_strand_id
1 'polypeptide(L)'
;ETLKESTQQSLWIELFAGGRYSSHSTNDLRKESLEKFLTNAVDLTGFLTKDEFRRLADPELYEGQSKVDLDLNDSGQADITAEQRQERAKQLGAYLEGKDERIISVASGVYDSHSESYQLASNGFEGQKESTSFTQGVSVSLQGKGDKKPEGWRYYRARHLNDLVGAEQIAKEALART
;
A
#
# COMPACT_ATOMS: atom_id res chain seq x y z
N GLU A 1 13.03 17.07 8.63
CA GLU A 1 11.87 16.19 8.93
C GLU A 1 10.70 16.55 8.02
N THR A 2 9.99 15.55 7.51
CA THR A 2 8.80 15.76 6.67
C THR A 2 7.72 14.77 7.08
N LEU A 3 6.52 15.25 7.35
CA LEU A 3 5.32 14.46 7.51
C LEU A 3 4.40 14.70 6.29
N LYS A 4 3.82 13.63 5.74
CA LYS A 4 2.82 13.71 4.68
C LYS A 4 1.65 12.81 5.02
N GLU A 5 0.45 13.35 4.92
CA GLU A 5 -0.80 12.61 5.08
C GLU A 5 -1.66 12.84 3.82
N SER A 6 -2.33 11.80 3.39
CA SER A 6 -3.26 11.90 2.25
C SER A 6 -4.35 10.85 2.35
N THR A 7 -5.54 11.21 1.89
CA THR A 7 -6.65 10.28 1.68
C THR A 7 -6.99 10.27 0.20
N GLN A 8 -7.15 9.09 -0.36
CA GLN A 8 -7.54 8.91 -1.75
C GLN A 8 -8.74 7.98 -1.85
N GLN A 9 -9.69 8.35 -2.69
CA GLN A 9 -10.81 7.49 -3.07
C GLN A 9 -10.78 7.32 -4.58
N SER A 10 -11.12 6.12 -5.05
CA SER A 10 -11.20 5.82 -6.48
C SER A 10 -12.26 4.78 -6.75
N LEU A 11 -12.85 4.85 -7.93
CA LEU A 11 -13.68 3.82 -8.51
C LEU A 11 -12.92 3.17 -9.65
N TRP A 12 -12.89 1.85 -9.65
CA TRP A 12 -12.43 1.05 -10.76
C TRP A 12 -13.58 0.16 -11.23
N ILE A 13 -13.80 0.13 -12.53
CA ILE A 13 -14.84 -0.69 -13.14
C ILE A 13 -14.25 -1.59 -14.22
N GLU A 14 -14.78 -2.79 -14.32
CA GLU A 14 -14.58 -3.71 -15.42
C GLU A 14 -15.92 -3.92 -16.13
N LEU A 15 -15.92 -3.73 -17.43
CA LEU A 15 -17.11 -3.90 -18.27
C LEU A 15 -16.95 -5.10 -19.18
N PHE A 16 -17.93 -6.00 -19.10
CA PHE A 16 -18.08 -7.16 -19.99
C PHE A 16 -19.40 -6.98 -20.74
N ALA A 17 -19.33 -6.44 -21.95
CA ALA A 17 -20.53 -6.09 -22.73
C ALA A 17 -20.39 -6.53 -24.19
N GLY A 18 -21.35 -7.31 -24.68
CA GLY A 18 -21.40 -7.77 -26.07
C GLY A 18 -20.17 -8.57 -26.52
N GLY A 19 -19.57 -9.34 -25.60
CA GLY A 19 -18.33 -10.09 -25.83
C GLY A 19 -17.07 -9.23 -25.87
N ARG A 20 -17.13 -8.02 -25.34
CA ARG A 20 -16.00 -7.09 -25.23
C ARG A 20 -15.68 -6.83 -23.77
N TYR A 21 -14.43 -6.49 -23.49
CA TYR A 21 -13.94 -6.18 -22.16
C TYR A 21 -13.19 -4.86 -22.17
N SER A 22 -13.42 -4.07 -21.14
CA SER A 22 -12.60 -2.89 -20.83
C SER A 22 -12.48 -2.68 -19.32
N SER A 23 -11.46 -1.95 -18.90
CA SER A 23 -11.34 -1.47 -17.53
C SER A 23 -11.11 0.04 -17.52
N HIS A 24 -11.72 0.71 -16.58
CA HIS A 24 -11.67 2.15 -16.42
C HIS A 24 -11.55 2.52 -14.95
N SER A 25 -10.93 3.66 -14.65
CA SER A 25 -10.83 4.15 -13.28
C SER A 25 -11.04 5.66 -13.22
N THR A 26 -11.57 6.13 -12.10
CA THR A 26 -11.72 7.55 -11.79
C THR A 26 -11.55 7.79 -10.30
N ASN A 27 -11.05 8.96 -9.95
CA ASN A 27 -11.03 9.48 -8.58
C ASN A 27 -12.06 10.61 -8.36
N ASP A 28 -12.80 10.97 -9.40
CA ASP A 28 -13.92 11.91 -9.28
C ASP A 28 -15.23 11.15 -9.05
N LEU A 29 -15.61 11.05 -7.78
CA LEU A 29 -16.79 10.29 -7.35
C LEU A 29 -18.07 11.14 -7.27
N ARG A 30 -18.06 12.39 -7.77
CA ARG A 30 -19.26 13.21 -7.85
C ARG A 30 -20.26 12.59 -8.81
N LYS A 31 -21.53 12.62 -8.46
CA LYS A 31 -22.60 11.96 -9.22
C LYS A 31 -22.57 12.27 -10.71
N GLU A 32 -22.52 13.56 -11.07
CA GLU A 32 -22.52 14.00 -12.47
C GLU A 32 -21.28 13.54 -13.25
N SER A 33 -20.13 13.49 -12.58
CA SER A 33 -18.88 13.00 -13.15
C SER A 33 -18.93 11.47 -13.36
N LEU A 34 -19.49 10.74 -12.40
CA LEU A 34 -19.69 9.29 -12.51
C LEU A 34 -20.66 8.93 -13.65
N GLU A 35 -21.76 9.67 -13.83
CA GLU A 35 -22.70 9.45 -14.92
C GLU A 35 -22.00 9.59 -16.30
N LYS A 36 -21.20 10.65 -16.48
CA LYS A 36 -20.42 10.84 -17.69
C LYS A 36 -19.34 9.77 -17.87
N PHE A 37 -18.64 9.44 -16.77
CA PHE A 37 -17.61 8.41 -16.78
C PHE A 37 -18.15 7.06 -17.21
N LEU A 38 -19.30 6.63 -16.67
CA LEU A 38 -19.95 5.37 -17.02
C LEU A 38 -20.44 5.36 -18.47
N THR A 39 -21.07 6.44 -18.93
CA THR A 39 -21.50 6.56 -20.32
C THR A 39 -20.32 6.42 -21.28
N ASN A 40 -19.26 7.17 -21.06
CA ASN A 40 -18.06 7.09 -21.89
C ASN A 40 -17.40 5.70 -21.86
N ALA A 41 -17.36 5.07 -20.68
CA ALA A 41 -16.80 3.73 -20.52
C ALA A 41 -17.58 2.69 -21.35
N VAL A 42 -18.91 2.76 -21.34
CA VAL A 42 -19.78 1.87 -22.10
C VAL A 42 -19.58 2.11 -23.61
N ASP A 43 -19.58 3.35 -24.04
CA ASP A 43 -19.38 3.72 -25.45
C ASP A 43 -18.02 3.23 -25.97
N LEU A 44 -16.95 3.49 -25.22
CA LEU A 44 -15.60 3.04 -25.56
C LEU A 44 -15.51 1.50 -25.65
N THR A 45 -16.17 0.80 -24.74
CA THR A 45 -16.21 -0.66 -24.76
C THR A 45 -16.84 -1.18 -26.07
N GLY A 46 -17.85 -0.46 -26.59
CA GLY A 46 -18.53 -0.78 -27.83
C GLY A 46 -17.65 -0.78 -29.08
N PHE A 47 -16.53 -0.06 -29.06
CA PHE A 47 -15.58 0.01 -30.19
C PHE A 47 -14.48 -1.07 -30.13
N LEU A 48 -14.32 -1.78 -29.01
CA LEU A 48 -13.27 -2.76 -28.87
C LEU A 48 -13.55 -4.05 -29.65
N THR A 49 -12.51 -4.80 -29.94
CA THR A 49 -12.63 -6.13 -30.53
C THR A 49 -13.25 -7.11 -29.52
N LYS A 50 -14.07 -8.02 -30.01
CA LYS A 50 -14.61 -9.11 -29.17
C LYS A 50 -13.50 -10.05 -28.72
N ASP A 51 -13.60 -10.48 -27.46
CA ASP A 51 -12.72 -11.46 -26.85
C ASP A 51 -13.57 -12.50 -26.12
N GLU A 52 -13.66 -13.70 -26.71
CA GLU A 52 -14.48 -14.80 -26.18
C GLU A 52 -13.94 -15.39 -24.88
N PHE A 53 -12.68 -15.13 -24.54
CA PHE A 53 -12.04 -15.63 -23.33
C PHE A 53 -12.20 -14.67 -22.14
N ARG A 54 -12.66 -13.43 -22.39
CA ARG A 54 -12.93 -12.45 -21.34
C ARG A 54 -14.41 -12.35 -21.04
N ARG A 55 -14.80 -12.91 -19.91
CA ARG A 55 -16.16 -12.86 -19.39
C ARG A 55 -16.17 -12.71 -17.88
N LEU A 56 -17.29 -12.25 -17.37
CA LEU A 56 -17.53 -12.27 -15.94
C LEU A 56 -17.50 -13.73 -15.46
N ALA A 57 -16.91 -13.97 -14.30
CA ALA A 57 -16.82 -15.31 -13.74
C ALA A 57 -18.21 -15.92 -13.46
N ASP A 58 -18.33 -17.23 -13.59
CA ASP A 58 -19.58 -17.91 -13.30
C ASP A 58 -19.91 -17.80 -11.80
N PRO A 59 -21.18 -17.54 -11.40
CA PRO A 59 -21.56 -17.34 -10.00
C PRO A 59 -21.16 -18.49 -9.08
N GLU A 60 -21.16 -19.72 -9.59
CA GLU A 60 -20.79 -20.93 -8.85
C GLU A 60 -19.36 -20.88 -8.30
N LEU A 61 -18.47 -20.10 -8.92
CA LEU A 61 -17.08 -19.93 -8.45
C LEU A 61 -16.98 -19.10 -7.17
N TYR A 62 -18.04 -18.43 -6.78
CA TYR A 62 -18.11 -17.67 -5.54
C TYR A 62 -18.80 -18.42 -4.41
N GLU A 63 -19.29 -19.62 -4.66
CA GLU A 63 -19.86 -20.48 -3.64
C GLU A 63 -18.76 -20.95 -2.66
N GLY A 64 -19.11 -21.04 -1.38
CA GLY A 64 -18.18 -21.53 -0.37
C GLY A 64 -17.02 -20.60 -0.04
N GLN A 65 -17.16 -19.28 -0.27
CA GLN A 65 -16.16 -18.31 0.14
C GLN A 65 -15.79 -18.48 1.62
N SER A 66 -14.50 -18.48 1.91
CA SER A 66 -13.99 -18.55 3.27
C SER A 66 -14.45 -17.33 4.07
N LYS A 67 -14.96 -17.59 5.28
CA LYS A 67 -15.30 -16.56 6.28
C LYS A 67 -14.23 -16.46 7.37
N VAL A 68 -13.06 -17.03 7.14
CA VAL A 68 -11.94 -16.94 8.08
C VAL A 68 -11.51 -15.48 8.17
N ASP A 69 -11.46 -14.99 9.41
CA ASP A 69 -10.83 -13.69 9.68
C ASP A 69 -9.31 -13.84 9.46
N LEU A 70 -8.79 -13.06 8.54
CA LEU A 70 -7.36 -13.06 8.20
C LEU A 70 -6.57 -12.05 9.06
N ASP A 71 -7.23 -11.38 10.00
CA ASP A 71 -6.63 -10.41 10.92
C ASP A 71 -5.77 -9.35 10.19
N LEU A 72 -6.36 -8.73 9.18
CA LEU A 72 -5.64 -7.79 8.31
C LEU A 72 -5.68 -6.35 8.79
N ASN A 73 -6.49 -6.05 9.80
CA ASN A 73 -6.77 -4.68 10.22
C ASN A 73 -6.39 -4.45 11.69
N ASP A 74 -5.48 -3.52 11.92
CA ASP A 74 -5.14 -3.00 13.25
C ASP A 74 -6.04 -1.80 13.56
N SER A 75 -7.03 -1.97 14.41
CA SER A 75 -7.97 -0.91 14.80
C SER A 75 -7.29 0.27 15.51
N GLY A 76 -6.09 0.09 16.06
CA GLY A 76 -5.31 1.16 16.69
C GLY A 76 -4.63 2.11 15.70
N GLN A 77 -4.64 1.80 14.40
CA GLN A 77 -3.96 2.64 13.40
C GLN A 77 -4.50 4.07 13.36
N ALA A 78 -5.81 4.26 13.49
CA ALA A 78 -6.45 5.56 13.45
C ALA A 78 -6.06 6.47 14.63
N ASP A 79 -5.65 5.90 15.75
CA ASP A 79 -5.26 6.62 16.97
C ASP A 79 -3.80 7.07 16.97
N ILE A 80 -3.02 6.68 15.96
CA ILE A 80 -1.59 7.06 15.89
C ILE A 80 -1.48 8.51 15.46
N THR A 81 -0.87 9.33 16.35
CA THR A 81 -0.70 10.75 16.08
C THR A 81 0.51 11.04 15.18
N ALA A 82 0.55 12.24 14.63
CA ALA A 82 1.68 12.76 13.86
C ALA A 82 2.98 12.73 14.67
N GLU A 83 2.91 13.12 15.94
CA GLU A 83 4.03 13.14 16.87
C GLU A 83 4.59 11.73 17.14
N GLN A 84 3.70 10.75 17.30
CA GLN A 84 4.10 9.36 17.49
C GLN A 84 4.83 8.81 16.25
N ARG A 85 4.36 9.14 15.04
CA ARG A 85 5.05 8.78 13.79
C ARG A 85 6.43 9.40 13.70
N GLN A 86 6.54 10.69 14.00
CA GLN A 86 7.82 11.40 14.00
C GLN A 86 8.79 10.82 15.04
N GLU A 87 8.33 10.55 16.25
CA GLU A 87 9.15 9.99 17.31
C GLU A 87 9.70 8.60 16.95
N ARG A 88 8.85 7.74 16.38
CA ARG A 88 9.28 6.42 15.88
C ARG A 88 10.35 6.53 14.80
N ALA A 89 10.21 7.45 13.86
CA ALA A 89 11.21 7.69 12.82
C ALA A 89 12.53 8.18 13.40
N LYS A 90 12.50 9.10 14.40
CA LYS A 90 13.69 9.56 15.11
C LYS A 90 14.41 8.44 15.84
N GLN A 91 13.66 7.61 16.56
CA GLN A 91 14.22 6.46 17.29
C GLN A 91 14.94 5.49 16.37
N LEU A 92 14.41 5.21 15.16
CA LEU A 92 15.10 4.39 14.18
C LEU A 92 16.48 4.94 13.80
N GLY A 93 16.58 6.25 13.55
CA GLY A 93 17.84 6.89 13.21
C GLY A 93 18.81 6.95 14.39
N ALA A 94 18.31 7.24 15.59
CA ALA A 94 19.11 7.38 16.80
C ALA A 94 19.88 6.10 17.17
N TYR A 95 19.38 4.92 16.81
CA TYR A 95 20.11 3.66 17.04
C TYR A 95 21.43 3.57 16.26
N LEU A 96 21.62 4.37 15.23
CA LEU A 96 22.85 4.42 14.44
C LEU A 96 23.83 5.51 14.88
N GLU A 97 23.38 6.46 15.70
CA GLU A 97 24.22 7.53 16.20
C GLU A 97 25.39 6.98 17.03
N GLY A 98 26.61 7.36 16.65
CA GLY A 98 27.82 6.92 17.33
C GLY A 98 28.16 5.43 17.22
N LYS A 99 27.46 4.64 16.40
CA LYS A 99 27.74 3.21 16.26
C LYS A 99 28.93 2.89 15.35
N ASP A 100 29.21 3.78 14.41
CA ASP A 100 30.39 3.67 13.52
C ASP A 100 30.81 5.09 13.12
N GLU A 101 32.07 5.44 13.33
CA GLU A 101 32.61 6.76 13.02
C GLU A 101 32.60 7.08 11.52
N ARG A 102 32.46 6.07 10.68
CA ARG A 102 32.35 6.21 9.23
C ARG A 102 30.95 6.63 8.76
N ILE A 103 29.94 6.65 9.62
CA ILE A 103 28.58 7.06 9.24
C ILE A 103 28.58 8.53 8.82
N ILE A 104 28.20 8.77 7.55
CA ILE A 104 28.09 10.11 6.98
C ILE A 104 26.62 10.57 6.83
N SER A 105 25.70 9.65 6.73
CA SER A 105 24.27 9.98 6.73
C SER A 105 23.41 8.81 7.18
N VAL A 106 22.32 9.16 7.82
CA VAL A 106 21.25 8.25 8.21
C VAL A 106 19.92 8.86 7.76
N ALA A 107 19.10 8.07 7.07
CA ALA A 107 17.73 8.43 6.77
C ALA A 107 16.79 7.34 7.29
N SER A 108 15.79 7.74 8.06
CA SER A 108 14.79 6.84 8.64
C SER A 108 13.40 7.26 8.25
N GLY A 109 12.49 6.31 8.15
CA GLY A 109 11.10 6.58 7.82
C GLY A 109 10.15 5.55 8.41
N VAL A 110 8.96 6.05 8.74
CA VAL A 110 7.81 5.23 9.10
C VAL A 110 6.65 5.58 8.18
N TYR A 111 5.89 4.59 7.80
CA TYR A 111 4.74 4.73 6.93
C TYR A 111 3.64 3.82 7.46
N ASP A 112 2.44 4.32 7.51
CA ASP A 112 1.27 3.51 7.79
C ASP A 112 0.15 3.88 6.83
N SER A 113 -0.75 2.94 6.61
CA SER A 113 -1.93 3.15 5.79
C SER A 113 -3.06 2.26 6.26
N HIS A 114 -4.27 2.79 6.15
CA HIS A 114 -5.51 2.06 6.20
C HIS A 114 -6.12 2.03 4.79
N SER A 115 -6.65 0.89 4.39
CA SER A 115 -7.29 0.69 3.10
C SER A 115 -8.57 -0.09 3.27
N GLU A 116 -9.64 0.43 2.69
CA GLU A 116 -10.93 -0.22 2.60
C GLU A 116 -11.32 -0.34 1.12
N SER A 117 -11.82 -1.50 0.73
CA SER A 117 -12.29 -1.73 -0.63
C SER A 117 -13.58 -2.55 -0.65
N TYR A 118 -14.48 -2.16 -1.54
CA TYR A 118 -15.72 -2.86 -1.84
C TYR A 118 -15.69 -3.31 -3.29
N GLN A 119 -16.05 -4.55 -3.53
CA GLN A 119 -16.17 -5.10 -4.88
C GLN A 119 -17.58 -5.67 -5.07
N LEU A 120 -18.24 -5.22 -6.12
CA LEU A 120 -19.55 -5.68 -6.53
C LEU A 120 -19.47 -6.15 -7.98
N ALA A 121 -20.15 -7.23 -8.30
CA ALA A 121 -20.26 -7.68 -9.67
C ALA A 121 -21.72 -8.07 -10.02
N SER A 122 -22.11 -7.83 -11.26
CA SER A 122 -23.48 -8.07 -11.72
C SER A 122 -23.88 -9.55 -11.72
N ASN A 123 -22.94 -10.47 -11.52
CA ASN A 123 -23.19 -11.90 -11.32
C ASN A 123 -23.51 -12.30 -9.87
N GLY A 124 -23.66 -11.29 -8.97
CA GLY A 124 -24.01 -11.51 -7.56
C GLY A 124 -22.81 -11.57 -6.61
N PHE A 125 -21.59 -11.36 -7.09
CA PHE A 125 -20.44 -11.26 -6.19
C PHE A 125 -20.49 -9.96 -5.39
N GLU A 126 -20.28 -10.09 -4.08
CA GLU A 126 -20.07 -8.98 -3.15
C GLU A 126 -18.86 -9.30 -2.28
N GLY A 127 -17.92 -8.37 -2.18
CA GLY A 127 -16.74 -8.49 -1.36
C GLY A 127 -16.36 -7.18 -0.70
N GLN A 128 -15.95 -7.25 0.57
CA GLN A 128 -15.38 -6.15 1.31
C GLN A 128 -14.04 -6.59 1.88
N LYS A 129 -13.08 -5.70 1.85
CA LYS A 129 -11.77 -5.90 2.46
C LYS A 129 -11.34 -4.63 3.14
N GLU A 130 -10.90 -4.78 4.38
CA GLU A 130 -10.26 -3.75 5.17
C GLU A 130 -8.89 -4.23 5.59
N SER A 131 -7.90 -3.35 5.58
CA SER A 131 -6.55 -3.73 5.99
C SER A 131 -5.71 -2.52 6.35
N THR A 132 -4.83 -2.71 7.31
CA THR A 132 -3.77 -1.79 7.66
C THR A 132 -2.42 -2.28 7.16
N SER A 133 -1.48 -1.37 7.12
CA SER A 133 -0.09 -1.68 6.81
C SER A 133 0.81 -0.68 7.49
N PHE A 134 1.80 -1.20 8.19
CA PHE A 134 2.85 -0.44 8.84
C PHE A 134 4.18 -0.81 8.23
N THR A 135 4.98 0.18 7.91
CA THR A 135 6.33 -0.01 7.39
C THR A 135 7.28 0.93 8.14
N GLN A 136 8.40 0.42 8.56
CA GLN A 136 9.48 1.24 9.10
C GLN A 136 10.82 0.77 8.57
N GLY A 137 11.74 1.72 8.41
CA GLY A 137 13.05 1.40 7.86
C GLY A 137 14.06 2.51 8.02
N VAL A 138 15.30 2.14 7.77
CA VAL A 138 16.45 3.04 7.84
C VAL A 138 17.42 2.73 6.71
N SER A 139 18.04 3.76 6.17
CA SER A 139 19.24 3.66 5.34
C SER A 139 20.41 4.36 6.01
N VAL A 140 21.61 3.85 5.77
CA VAL A 140 22.86 4.37 6.31
C VAL A 140 23.92 4.39 5.23
N SER A 141 24.63 5.50 5.11
CA SER A 141 25.78 5.62 4.21
C SER A 141 27.06 5.77 5.02
N LEU A 142 28.12 5.06 4.64
CA LEU A 142 29.43 5.10 5.28
C LEU A 142 30.48 5.77 4.39
N GLN A 143 31.50 6.36 4.99
CA GLN A 143 32.73 6.71 4.30
C GLN A 143 33.54 5.45 4.05
N GLY A 144 33.65 5.03 2.80
CA GLY A 144 34.51 3.94 2.35
C GLY A 144 35.92 4.42 1.98
N LYS A 145 36.69 3.55 1.36
CA LYS A 145 38.05 3.88 0.86
C LYS A 145 37.97 4.85 -0.32
N GLY A 146 38.72 5.96 -0.25
CA GLY A 146 38.70 7.04 -1.24
C GLY A 146 37.31 7.69 -1.30
N ASP A 147 36.75 7.88 -2.49
CA ASP A 147 35.48 8.54 -2.72
C ASP A 147 34.25 7.60 -2.62
N LYS A 148 34.47 6.34 -2.24
CA LYS A 148 33.37 5.37 -2.13
C LYS A 148 32.49 5.69 -0.93
N LYS A 149 31.17 5.62 -1.14
CA LYS A 149 30.15 5.84 -0.11
C LYS A 149 29.15 4.68 -0.14
N PRO A 150 29.53 3.49 0.39
CA PRO A 150 28.60 2.39 0.45
C PRO A 150 27.37 2.76 1.26
N GLU A 151 26.22 2.25 0.82
CA GLU A 151 24.92 2.45 1.46
C GLU A 151 24.25 1.11 1.74
N GLY A 152 23.74 0.96 2.94
CA GLY A 152 22.91 -0.16 3.36
C GLY A 152 21.54 0.32 3.82
N TRP A 153 20.55 -0.50 3.61
CA TRP A 153 19.20 -0.20 4.04
C TRP A 153 18.46 -1.46 4.50
N ARG A 154 17.52 -1.25 5.39
CA ARG A 154 16.62 -2.28 5.86
C ARG A 154 15.26 -1.70 6.18
N TYR A 155 14.19 -2.41 5.81
CA TYR A 155 12.83 -2.09 6.21
C TYR A 155 12.05 -3.37 6.55
N TYR A 156 11.02 -3.20 7.36
CA TYR A 156 10.07 -4.24 7.71
C TYR A 156 8.65 -3.71 7.56
N ARG A 157 7.77 -4.62 7.21
CA ARG A 157 6.35 -4.34 7.03
C ARG A 157 5.51 -5.37 7.77
N ALA A 158 4.43 -4.90 8.42
CA ALA A 158 3.46 -5.74 9.11
C ALA A 158 2.04 -5.21 8.89
N ARG A 159 1.04 -6.03 9.24
CA ARG A 159 -0.37 -5.61 9.28
C ARG A 159 -0.70 -4.90 10.57
N HIS A 160 -0.12 -5.33 11.67
CA HIS A 160 -0.28 -4.76 13.00
C HIS A 160 1.00 -4.04 13.43
N LEU A 161 0.81 -2.92 14.13
CA LEU A 161 1.93 -2.11 14.60
C LEU A 161 2.87 -2.90 15.53
N ASN A 162 2.28 -3.75 16.37
CA ASN A 162 3.02 -4.55 17.35
C ASN A 162 3.83 -5.70 16.73
N ASP A 163 3.56 -6.06 15.48
CA ASP A 163 4.29 -7.10 14.76
C ASP A 163 5.53 -6.56 14.03
N LEU A 164 5.72 -5.24 14.05
CA LEU A 164 6.92 -4.66 13.46
C LEU A 164 8.18 -5.06 14.24
N VAL A 165 9.20 -5.40 13.49
CA VAL A 165 10.54 -5.65 14.04
C VAL A 165 11.06 -4.40 14.74
N GLY A 166 11.67 -4.56 15.91
CA GLY A 166 12.17 -3.44 16.71
C GLY A 166 13.22 -2.59 16.00
N ALA A 167 13.23 -1.30 16.29
CA ALA A 167 14.08 -0.30 15.63
C ALA A 167 15.57 -0.64 15.74
N GLU A 168 16.04 -1.15 16.87
CA GLU A 168 17.43 -1.56 17.09
C GLU A 168 17.87 -2.66 16.12
N GLN A 169 17.04 -3.67 15.91
CA GLN A 169 17.36 -4.77 14.99
C GLN A 169 17.43 -4.24 13.56
N ILE A 170 16.48 -3.40 13.14
CA ILE A 170 16.48 -2.80 11.80
C ILE A 170 17.76 -2.01 11.55
N ALA A 171 18.15 -1.18 12.51
CA ALA A 171 19.37 -0.38 12.45
C ALA A 171 20.63 -1.23 12.35
N LYS A 172 20.75 -2.28 13.17
CA LYS A 172 21.88 -3.25 13.11
C LYS A 172 21.96 -3.96 11.76
N GLU A 173 20.83 -4.42 11.24
CA GLU A 173 20.79 -5.09 9.95
C GLU A 173 21.10 -4.17 8.77
N ALA A 174 20.68 -2.89 8.83
CA ALA A 174 21.03 -1.91 7.80
C ALA A 174 22.55 -1.64 7.79
N LEU A 175 23.14 -1.40 8.98
CA LEU A 175 24.59 -1.16 9.12
C LEU A 175 25.41 -2.39 8.67
N ALA A 176 24.98 -3.60 9.00
CA ALA A 176 25.69 -4.82 8.61
C ALA A 176 25.72 -5.07 7.09
N ARG A 177 24.88 -4.39 6.32
CA ARG A 177 24.80 -4.48 4.86
C ARG A 177 25.62 -3.43 4.13
N THR A 178 26.17 -2.47 4.88
CA THR A 178 26.97 -1.37 4.38
C THR A 178 28.46 -1.71 4.43
#